data_610a038ac49a3cb9669c48f441b5b0ee
#
_entry.id   610a038ac49a3cb9669c48f441b5b0ee
#
_cell.length_a   1.000
_cell.length_b   1.000
_cell.length_c   1.000
_cell.angle_alpha   90.00
_cell.angle_beta   90.00
_cell.angle_gamma   90.00
#
_symmetry.space_group_name_H-M   'P 1'
#
loop_
_entity.id
_entity.type
_entity.pdbx_description
1 polymer ?
#
loop_
_entity_poly.entity_id
_entity_poly.type
_entity_poly.pdbx_seq_one_letter_code
_entity_poly.pdbx_strand_id
1 'polypeptide(L)'
;MKHIRLFSAITLLLFVIGPAFAADPVFPPGIRVGMVPLVGLARAKTFIGFETEDGSVKVLVAELPTDAYGEVVNAFKANPNGTGGIKPETIETSAGVAYYTVENAKTGATTVRRYSMILQGGSTFSGYIAVQVPENASKIYTDDAVRQMFASAVVRQAVPVEEQLSLLPFKVSELGDFKNVRTLAPGGAVILADGDETTGFEPAPFVVIGVMASAPAQPEDRSRFAEQAATSIPGVRNWRITMSEPVRIDGTAGYETRLEATSGKDNTPVTVVQWLRFGGPSTLRVIGSAPRDQWASAFPRFRAVRDGIH
;
A
#
# COMPACT_ATOMS: atom_id res chain seq x y z
N MET A 1 26.71 43.80 -71.96
CA MET A 1 27.16 42.61 -71.14
C MET A 1 26.62 42.79 -69.74
N LYS A 2 25.48 42.13 -69.39
CA LYS A 2 24.82 42.24 -68.07
C LYS A 2 24.98 40.94 -67.34
N HIS A 3 25.69 40.94 -66.22
CA HIS A 3 25.85 39.80 -65.36
C HIS A 3 24.66 39.65 -64.41
N ILE A 4 23.84 38.63 -64.56
CA ILE A 4 22.75 38.25 -63.63
C ILE A 4 23.39 37.38 -62.55
N ARG A 5 23.40 37.87 -61.29
CA ARG A 5 23.77 37.07 -60.10
C ARG A 5 22.53 36.40 -59.57
N LEU A 6 22.54 35.06 -59.68
CA LEU A 6 21.51 34.20 -59.09
C LEU A 6 21.79 34.03 -57.59
N PHE A 7 20.95 34.64 -56.74
CA PHE A 7 21.00 34.40 -55.28
C PHE A 7 20.16 33.18 -54.97
N SER A 8 20.84 32.10 -54.56
CA SER A 8 20.22 30.84 -54.07
C SER A 8 19.90 31.04 -52.58
N ALA A 9 18.61 31.24 -52.23
CA ALA A 9 18.14 31.31 -50.86
C ALA A 9 17.98 29.87 -50.31
N ILE A 10 18.92 29.41 -49.47
CA ILE A 10 18.79 28.19 -48.72
C ILE A 10 17.90 28.50 -47.49
N THR A 11 16.65 28.04 -47.55
CA THR A 11 15.73 28.11 -46.41
C THR A 11 16.09 26.98 -45.45
N LEU A 12 16.78 27.31 -44.35
CA LEU A 12 17.11 26.41 -43.26
C LEU A 12 15.84 26.14 -42.42
N LEU A 13 15.20 25.01 -42.62
CA LEU A 13 14.05 24.54 -41.83
C LEU A 13 14.54 24.08 -40.44
N LEU A 14 14.49 25.00 -39.45
CA LEU A 14 14.73 24.66 -38.04
C LEU A 14 13.56 23.82 -37.55
N PHE A 15 13.75 22.49 -37.45
CA PHE A 15 12.90 21.60 -36.66
C PHE A 15 13.07 21.99 -35.21
N VAL A 16 12.12 22.73 -34.64
CA VAL A 16 12.00 22.90 -33.20
C VAL A 16 11.52 21.56 -32.64
N ILE A 17 12.46 20.71 -32.19
CA ILE A 17 12.15 19.54 -31.37
C ILE A 17 11.74 20.11 -30.01
N GLY A 18 10.45 20.35 -29.80
CA GLY A 18 9.90 20.65 -28.49
C GLY A 18 10.23 19.49 -27.55
N PRO A 19 10.52 19.74 -26.25
CA PRO A 19 10.68 18.68 -25.28
C PRO A 19 9.38 17.87 -25.28
N ALA A 20 9.46 16.61 -25.63
CA ALA A 20 8.39 15.67 -25.38
C ALA A 20 8.26 15.57 -23.85
N PHE A 21 7.23 16.19 -23.28
CA PHE A 21 6.88 16.00 -21.88
C PHE A 21 6.47 14.53 -21.75
N ALA A 22 7.39 13.69 -21.26
CA ALA A 22 7.02 12.37 -20.79
C ALA A 22 6.02 12.58 -19.63
N ALA A 23 4.87 11.91 -19.68
CA ALA A 23 3.91 12.00 -18.60
C ALA A 23 4.56 11.52 -17.29
N ASP A 24 4.31 12.24 -16.19
CA ASP A 24 4.88 11.91 -14.90
C ASP A 24 4.29 10.60 -14.35
N PRO A 25 5.11 9.75 -13.71
CA PRO A 25 4.62 8.56 -13.05
C PRO A 25 3.63 8.90 -11.93
N VAL A 26 2.53 8.15 -11.86
CA VAL A 26 1.49 8.29 -10.85
C VAL A 26 1.61 7.13 -9.87
N PHE A 27 1.65 7.45 -8.57
CA PHE A 27 1.62 6.45 -7.51
C PHE A 27 0.17 6.25 -7.04
N PRO A 28 -0.33 5.00 -7.00
CA PRO A 28 -1.56 4.71 -6.26
C PRO A 28 -1.38 5.07 -4.78
N PRO A 29 -2.43 5.54 -4.09
CA PRO A 29 -2.31 5.96 -2.71
C PRO A 29 -1.80 4.85 -1.77
N GLY A 30 -0.87 5.21 -0.90
CA GLY A 30 -0.33 4.32 0.13
C GLY A 30 0.68 3.29 -0.36
N ILE A 31 1.17 3.39 -1.62
CA ILE A 31 2.10 2.41 -2.19
C ILE A 31 3.35 3.07 -2.78
N ARG A 32 4.47 2.33 -2.79
CA ARG A 32 5.78 2.82 -3.25
C ARG A 32 6.06 2.55 -4.73
N VAL A 33 5.19 1.87 -5.44
CA VAL A 33 5.30 1.59 -6.87
C VAL A 33 4.42 2.54 -7.66
N GLY A 34 4.99 3.24 -8.63
CA GLY A 34 4.29 4.16 -9.53
C GLY A 34 4.58 3.83 -10.99
N MET A 35 3.79 4.37 -11.89
CA MET A 35 3.96 4.24 -13.33
C MET A 35 3.19 5.33 -14.08
N VAL A 36 3.45 5.49 -15.36
CA VAL A 36 2.59 6.29 -16.26
C VAL A 36 1.38 5.42 -16.62
N PRO A 37 0.17 5.74 -16.16
CA PRO A 37 -1.02 4.93 -16.47
C PRO A 37 -1.33 4.93 -17.96
N LEU A 38 -1.91 3.83 -18.45
CA LEU A 38 -2.43 3.78 -19.82
C LEU A 38 -3.54 4.81 -20.01
N VAL A 39 -3.71 5.26 -21.25
CA VAL A 39 -4.73 6.26 -21.61
C VAL A 39 -6.13 5.79 -21.16
N GLY A 40 -6.87 6.70 -20.52
CA GLY A 40 -8.23 6.42 -20.03
C GLY A 40 -8.31 5.70 -18.71
N LEU A 41 -7.16 5.34 -18.09
CA LEU A 41 -7.15 4.78 -16.74
C LEU A 41 -7.15 5.88 -15.69
N ALA A 42 -8.02 5.73 -14.69
CA ALA A 42 -8.06 6.53 -13.48
C ALA A 42 -7.73 5.67 -12.27
N ARG A 43 -7.47 6.28 -11.11
CA ARG A 43 -7.26 5.55 -9.85
C ARG A 43 -8.48 4.68 -9.54
N ALA A 44 -8.25 3.40 -9.27
CA ALA A 44 -9.31 2.49 -8.89
C ALA A 44 -9.89 2.83 -7.51
N LYS A 45 -11.20 2.59 -7.33
CA LYS A 45 -11.92 2.92 -6.10
C LYS A 45 -11.93 1.75 -5.10
N THR A 46 -11.80 0.52 -5.59
CA THR A 46 -12.00 -0.70 -4.79
C THR A 46 -10.74 -1.52 -4.58
N PHE A 47 -9.63 -1.15 -5.25
CA PHE A 47 -8.33 -1.82 -5.11
C PHE A 47 -7.19 -0.81 -5.34
N ILE A 48 -5.98 -1.20 -5.00
CA ILE A 48 -4.79 -0.36 -5.22
C ILE A 48 -4.36 -0.50 -6.67
N GLY A 49 -4.48 0.60 -7.45
CA GLY A 49 -4.12 0.60 -8.85
C GLY A 49 -4.97 1.54 -9.69
N PHE A 50 -5.22 1.15 -10.93
CA PHE A 50 -5.94 1.95 -11.92
C PHE A 50 -6.96 1.10 -12.65
N GLU A 51 -8.04 1.72 -13.11
CA GLU A 51 -9.07 1.08 -13.91
C GLU A 51 -9.69 2.07 -14.91
N THR A 52 -10.29 1.53 -15.98
CA THR A 52 -11.16 2.31 -16.88
C THR A 52 -12.45 2.67 -16.15
N GLU A 53 -13.16 3.68 -16.64
CA GLU A 53 -14.44 4.13 -16.04
C GLU A 53 -15.47 2.99 -15.95
N ASP A 54 -15.50 2.12 -16.96
CA ASP A 54 -16.37 0.93 -17.00
C ASP A 54 -15.81 -0.27 -16.22
N GLY A 55 -14.60 -0.14 -15.63
CA GLY A 55 -13.93 -1.20 -14.88
C GLY A 55 -13.49 -2.40 -15.72
N SER A 56 -13.48 -2.28 -17.05
CA SER A 56 -13.14 -3.40 -17.95
C SER A 56 -11.64 -3.69 -17.99
N VAL A 57 -10.79 -2.65 -18.01
CA VAL A 57 -9.34 -2.78 -17.92
C VAL A 57 -8.89 -2.43 -16.53
N LYS A 58 -8.05 -3.28 -15.94
CA LYS A 58 -7.57 -3.13 -14.56
C LYS A 58 -6.07 -3.27 -14.49
N VAL A 59 -5.44 -2.38 -13.73
CA VAL A 59 -4.02 -2.42 -13.37
C VAL A 59 -3.93 -2.47 -11.86
N LEU A 60 -3.65 -3.64 -11.30
CA LEU A 60 -3.42 -3.83 -9.87
C LEU A 60 -1.96 -3.58 -9.58
N VAL A 61 -1.67 -2.87 -8.50
CA VAL A 61 -0.32 -2.60 -8.00
C VAL A 61 -0.22 -3.09 -6.56
N ALA A 62 0.85 -3.81 -6.24
CA ALA A 62 1.06 -4.36 -4.91
C ALA A 62 2.53 -4.30 -4.48
N GLU A 63 2.77 -4.33 -3.19
CA GLU A 63 4.07 -4.59 -2.58
C GLU A 63 4.06 -6.02 -2.04
N LEU A 64 5.08 -6.79 -2.40
CA LEU A 64 5.31 -8.17 -1.96
C LEU A 64 6.52 -8.21 -1.02
N PRO A 65 6.72 -9.29 -0.26
CA PRO A 65 7.94 -9.50 0.51
C PRO A 65 9.21 -9.30 -0.32
N THR A 66 10.29 -8.89 0.33
CA THR A 66 11.57 -8.55 -0.32
C THR A 66 12.15 -9.67 -1.16
N ASP A 67 11.98 -10.92 -0.73
CA ASP A 67 12.50 -12.13 -1.38
C ASP A 67 11.72 -12.52 -2.65
N ALA A 68 10.49 -12.04 -2.82
CA ALA A 68 9.62 -12.42 -3.94
C ALA A 68 10.25 -12.14 -5.32
N TYR A 69 10.97 -11.03 -5.48
CA TYR A 69 11.69 -10.75 -6.73
C TYR A 69 12.75 -11.80 -7.01
N GLY A 70 13.58 -12.12 -6.00
CA GLY A 70 14.64 -13.11 -6.13
C GLY A 70 14.10 -14.52 -6.44
N GLU A 71 13.00 -14.91 -5.79
CA GLU A 71 12.35 -16.20 -6.03
C GLU A 71 11.84 -16.32 -7.47
N VAL A 72 11.15 -15.29 -7.98
CA VAL A 72 10.64 -15.26 -9.36
C VAL A 72 11.79 -15.28 -10.37
N VAL A 73 12.85 -14.48 -10.15
CA VAL A 73 14.04 -14.47 -11.01
C VAL A 73 14.71 -15.84 -11.07
N ASN A 74 14.85 -16.51 -9.93
CA ASN A 74 15.44 -17.84 -9.86
C ASN A 74 14.56 -18.88 -10.58
N ALA A 75 13.24 -18.82 -10.41
CA ALA A 75 12.31 -19.68 -11.13
C ALA A 75 12.40 -19.49 -12.66
N PHE A 76 12.53 -18.25 -13.13
CA PHE A 76 12.68 -17.95 -14.55
C PHE A 76 14.04 -18.39 -15.11
N LYS A 77 15.12 -18.24 -14.34
CA LYS A 77 16.44 -18.76 -14.73
C LYS A 77 16.46 -20.30 -14.83
N ALA A 78 15.74 -20.98 -13.93
CA ALA A 78 15.63 -22.44 -13.97
C ALA A 78 14.78 -22.92 -15.15
N ASN A 79 13.79 -22.13 -15.60
CA ASN A 79 12.89 -22.47 -16.71
C ASN A 79 12.78 -21.31 -17.73
N PRO A 80 13.84 -21.03 -18.51
CA PRO A 80 13.86 -19.87 -19.40
C PRO A 80 12.83 -19.95 -20.55
N ASN A 81 12.36 -21.15 -20.88
CA ASN A 81 11.30 -21.37 -21.87
C ASN A 81 9.89 -21.29 -21.26
N GLY A 82 9.80 -21.05 -19.95
CA GLY A 82 8.55 -20.99 -19.21
C GLY A 82 7.89 -22.34 -18.97
N THR A 83 6.79 -22.32 -18.26
CA THR A 83 5.95 -23.49 -17.96
C THR A 83 4.54 -23.22 -18.48
N GLY A 84 3.92 -24.23 -19.12
CA GLY A 84 2.54 -24.10 -19.61
C GLY A 84 2.35 -23.07 -20.74
N GLY A 85 3.41 -22.75 -21.51
CA GLY A 85 3.35 -21.77 -22.60
C GLY A 85 3.53 -20.32 -22.17
N ILE A 86 3.77 -20.06 -20.90
CA ILE A 86 4.00 -18.71 -20.36
C ILE A 86 5.51 -18.47 -20.33
N LYS A 87 6.00 -17.63 -21.25
CA LYS A 87 7.42 -17.30 -21.35
C LYS A 87 7.73 -16.02 -20.58
N PRO A 88 8.74 -16.04 -19.68
CA PRO A 88 9.19 -14.82 -19.04
C PRO A 88 9.93 -13.90 -20.01
N GLU A 89 9.67 -12.61 -19.89
CA GLU A 89 10.35 -11.54 -20.62
C GLU A 89 10.96 -10.55 -19.63
N THR A 90 11.96 -9.81 -20.07
CA THR A 90 12.60 -8.76 -19.28
C THR A 90 12.32 -7.39 -19.85
N ILE A 91 12.29 -6.39 -18.98
CA ILE A 91 12.14 -4.98 -19.34
C ILE A 91 12.97 -4.11 -18.40
N GLU A 92 13.64 -3.11 -18.99
CA GLU A 92 14.36 -2.10 -18.19
C GLU A 92 13.38 -1.08 -17.63
N THR A 93 13.52 -0.77 -16.35
CA THR A 93 12.78 0.28 -15.64
C THR A 93 13.78 1.17 -14.91
N SER A 94 13.32 2.28 -14.36
CA SER A 94 14.17 3.13 -13.51
C SER A 94 14.59 2.44 -12.20
N ALA A 95 13.87 1.39 -11.78
CA ALA A 95 14.19 0.56 -10.62
C ALA A 95 15.11 -0.64 -10.97
N GLY A 96 15.57 -0.74 -12.23
CA GLY A 96 16.39 -1.84 -12.74
C GLY A 96 15.58 -2.80 -13.61
N VAL A 97 16.15 -4.00 -13.84
CA VAL A 97 15.52 -5.03 -14.67
C VAL A 97 14.30 -5.59 -13.96
N ALA A 98 13.14 -5.50 -14.61
CA ALA A 98 11.92 -6.16 -14.21
C ALA A 98 11.66 -7.40 -15.09
N TYR A 99 10.93 -8.36 -14.53
CA TYR A 99 10.52 -9.57 -15.21
C TYR A 99 9.01 -9.60 -15.34
N TYR A 100 8.50 -9.94 -16.53
CA TYR A 100 7.07 -10.04 -16.72
C TYR A 100 6.68 -11.24 -17.57
N THR A 101 5.43 -11.63 -17.47
CA THR A 101 4.80 -12.67 -18.27
C THR A 101 3.51 -12.18 -18.89
N VAL A 102 3.13 -12.78 -20.00
CA VAL A 102 1.86 -12.51 -20.71
C VAL A 102 1.14 -13.82 -20.93
N GLU A 103 -0.12 -13.89 -20.57
CA GLU A 103 -0.96 -15.08 -20.76
C GLU A 103 -2.40 -14.71 -21.12
N ASN A 104 -3.11 -15.64 -21.73
CA ASN A 104 -4.56 -15.56 -21.84
C ASN A 104 -5.19 -16.31 -20.68
N ALA A 105 -6.01 -15.63 -19.87
CA ALA A 105 -6.66 -16.16 -18.70
C ALA A 105 -8.18 -15.98 -18.81
N LYS A 106 -8.94 -16.79 -18.06
CA LYS A 106 -10.38 -16.60 -17.93
C LYS A 106 -10.70 -15.89 -16.62
N THR A 107 -11.51 -14.84 -16.68
CA THR A 107 -12.09 -14.16 -15.53
C THR A 107 -13.60 -14.29 -15.65
N GLY A 108 -14.19 -15.24 -14.91
CA GLY A 108 -15.58 -15.63 -15.12
C GLY A 108 -15.79 -16.22 -16.52
N ALA A 109 -16.75 -15.66 -17.28
CA ALA A 109 -17.03 -16.05 -18.66
C ALA A 109 -16.15 -15.32 -19.70
N THR A 110 -15.34 -14.32 -19.30
CA THR A 110 -14.59 -13.46 -20.21
C THR A 110 -13.14 -13.92 -20.30
N THR A 111 -12.62 -14.02 -21.54
CA THR A 111 -11.19 -14.19 -21.79
C THR A 111 -10.52 -12.82 -21.66
N VAL A 112 -9.45 -12.78 -20.87
CA VAL A 112 -8.63 -11.58 -20.67
C VAL A 112 -7.18 -11.90 -21.00
N ARG A 113 -6.48 -10.93 -21.56
CA ARG A 113 -5.04 -10.95 -21.67
C ARG A 113 -4.46 -10.40 -20.37
N ARG A 114 -3.73 -11.23 -19.64
CA ARG A 114 -3.13 -10.89 -18.35
C ARG A 114 -1.64 -10.72 -18.51
N TYR A 115 -1.14 -9.63 -17.95
CA TYR A 115 0.28 -9.33 -17.83
C TYR A 115 0.61 -9.27 -16.35
N SER A 116 1.72 -9.87 -15.95
CA SER A 116 2.18 -9.88 -14.56
C SER A 116 3.66 -9.50 -14.52
N MET A 117 3.99 -8.41 -13.88
CA MET A 117 5.36 -7.92 -13.77
C MET A 117 5.80 -7.88 -12.30
N ILE A 118 7.03 -8.29 -12.06
CA ILE A 118 7.72 -8.11 -10.78
C ILE A 118 8.98 -7.27 -10.99
N LEU A 119 9.23 -6.34 -10.06
CA LEU A 119 10.39 -5.46 -10.05
C LEU A 119 10.97 -5.35 -8.65
N GLN A 120 12.25 -5.02 -8.56
CA GLN A 120 12.89 -4.84 -7.27
C GLN A 120 12.44 -3.53 -6.63
N GLY A 121 11.91 -3.59 -5.42
CA GLY A 121 11.44 -2.44 -4.65
C GLY A 121 12.47 -1.89 -3.64
N GLY A 122 13.76 -2.12 -3.87
CA GLY A 122 14.82 -1.79 -2.92
C GLY A 122 15.12 -2.94 -1.95
N SER A 123 15.47 -2.63 -0.69
CA SER A 123 15.86 -3.61 0.32
C SER A 123 14.70 -4.13 1.19
N THR A 124 13.51 -3.58 1.05
CA THR A 124 12.39 -3.84 1.99
C THR A 124 11.14 -4.42 1.35
N PHE A 125 11.05 -4.44 0.02
CA PHE A 125 9.90 -5.01 -0.67
C PHE A 125 10.22 -5.35 -2.13
N SER A 126 9.34 -6.11 -2.78
CA SER A 126 9.29 -6.31 -4.23
C SER A 126 8.04 -5.67 -4.79
N GLY A 127 8.13 -4.95 -5.91
CA GLY A 127 6.98 -4.37 -6.57
C GLY A 127 6.29 -5.39 -7.47
N TYR A 128 4.96 -5.39 -7.51
CA TYR A 128 4.16 -6.23 -8.40
C TYR A 128 3.11 -5.40 -9.12
N ILE A 129 3.00 -5.58 -10.43
CA ILE A 129 2.01 -4.94 -11.28
C ILE A 129 1.31 -6.02 -12.11
N ALA A 130 -0.01 -6.11 -12.02
CA ALA A 130 -0.81 -6.99 -12.86
C ALA A 130 -1.79 -6.19 -13.70
N VAL A 131 -1.86 -6.48 -14.99
CA VAL A 131 -2.78 -5.86 -15.95
C VAL A 131 -3.73 -6.89 -16.50
N GLN A 132 -5.01 -6.55 -16.58
CA GLN A 132 -6.03 -7.37 -17.24
C GLN A 132 -6.70 -6.54 -18.32
N VAL A 133 -6.60 -7.02 -19.56
CA VAL A 133 -7.18 -6.40 -20.75
C VAL A 133 -8.16 -7.40 -21.38
N PRO A 134 -9.46 -7.12 -21.39
CA PRO A 134 -10.42 -7.98 -22.09
C PRO A 134 -10.26 -7.85 -23.61
N GLU A 135 -10.69 -8.86 -24.36
CA GLU A 135 -10.49 -8.96 -25.80
C GLU A 135 -11.03 -7.73 -26.55
N ASN A 136 -12.19 -7.21 -26.17
CA ASN A 136 -12.80 -6.04 -26.79
C ASN A 136 -11.99 -4.74 -26.61
N ALA A 137 -11.09 -4.66 -25.61
CA ALA A 137 -10.24 -3.51 -25.35
C ALA A 137 -8.82 -3.65 -25.91
N SER A 138 -8.46 -4.81 -26.46
CA SER A 138 -7.09 -5.14 -26.93
C SER A 138 -6.57 -4.26 -28.07
N LYS A 139 -7.46 -3.62 -28.83
CA LYS A 139 -7.07 -2.69 -29.91
C LYS A 139 -6.54 -1.35 -29.36
N ILE A 140 -6.98 -0.94 -28.18
CA ILE A 140 -6.55 0.28 -27.51
C ILE A 140 -5.38 -0.03 -26.58
N TYR A 141 -5.50 -1.10 -25.81
CA TYR A 141 -4.51 -1.54 -24.82
C TYR A 141 -3.70 -2.70 -25.39
N THR A 142 -2.83 -2.38 -26.35
CA THR A 142 -1.98 -3.36 -27.05
C THR A 142 -0.85 -3.85 -26.14
N ASP A 143 -0.20 -4.97 -26.52
CA ASP A 143 0.99 -5.48 -25.83
C ASP A 143 2.08 -4.39 -25.72
N ASP A 144 2.28 -3.60 -26.78
CA ASP A 144 3.27 -2.51 -26.79
C ASP A 144 2.89 -1.38 -25.82
N ALA A 145 1.61 -1.02 -25.72
CA ALA A 145 1.15 -0.01 -24.78
C ALA A 145 1.38 -0.46 -23.32
N VAL A 146 1.04 -1.71 -22.99
CA VAL A 146 1.31 -2.29 -21.66
C VAL A 146 2.81 -2.37 -21.38
N ARG A 147 3.61 -2.76 -22.37
CA ARG A 147 5.08 -2.77 -22.24
C ARG A 147 5.65 -1.38 -21.95
N GLN A 148 5.16 -0.33 -22.63
CA GLN A 148 5.58 1.05 -22.36
C GLN A 148 5.18 1.50 -20.94
N MET A 149 3.99 1.15 -20.48
CA MET A 149 3.58 1.39 -19.09
C MET A 149 4.52 0.67 -18.11
N PHE A 150 4.86 -0.57 -18.34
CA PHE A 150 5.81 -1.33 -17.50
C PHE A 150 7.20 -0.70 -17.49
N ALA A 151 7.70 -0.25 -18.64
CA ALA A 151 8.99 0.45 -18.73
C ALA A 151 9.00 1.77 -17.93
N SER A 152 7.84 2.40 -17.76
CA SER A 152 7.69 3.63 -16.98
C SER A 152 7.62 3.40 -15.47
N ALA A 153 7.67 2.13 -15.00
CA ALA A 153 7.59 1.81 -13.59
C ALA A 153 8.73 2.44 -12.79
N VAL A 154 8.36 3.05 -11.68
CA VAL A 154 9.28 3.72 -10.75
C VAL A 154 9.01 3.26 -9.32
N VAL A 155 10.00 3.39 -8.47
CA VAL A 155 9.89 3.08 -7.04
C VAL A 155 10.29 4.31 -6.23
N ARG A 156 9.48 4.67 -5.23
CA ARG A 156 9.85 5.65 -4.21
C ARG A 156 10.24 4.96 -2.91
N GLN A 157 11.15 5.56 -2.15
CA GLN A 157 11.66 4.97 -0.90
C GLN A 157 10.61 4.91 0.19
N ALA A 158 9.76 5.93 0.29
CA ALA A 158 8.73 6.03 1.30
C ALA A 158 7.45 6.64 0.74
N VAL A 159 6.32 6.28 1.32
CA VAL A 159 5.03 6.96 1.10
C VAL A 159 4.99 8.18 2.03
N PRO A 160 4.66 9.40 1.54
CA PRO A 160 4.48 10.57 2.40
C PRO A 160 3.49 10.31 3.53
N VAL A 161 3.78 10.81 4.74
CA VAL A 161 2.95 10.57 5.92
C VAL A 161 1.53 11.10 5.72
N GLU A 162 1.41 12.31 5.17
CA GLU A 162 0.12 12.94 4.90
C GLU A 162 -0.73 12.12 3.91
N GLU A 163 -0.08 11.51 2.91
CA GLU A 163 -0.76 10.62 1.97
C GLU A 163 -1.30 9.39 2.68
N GLN A 164 -0.50 8.76 3.56
CA GLN A 164 -0.93 7.57 4.31
C GLN A 164 -2.09 7.88 5.27
N LEU A 165 -2.02 9.00 5.99
CA LEU A 165 -3.07 9.43 6.91
C LEU A 165 -4.35 9.83 6.18
N SER A 166 -4.25 10.38 4.97
CA SER A 166 -5.42 10.76 4.16
C SER A 166 -6.26 9.58 3.68
N LEU A 167 -5.73 8.35 3.76
CA LEU A 167 -6.46 7.12 3.42
C LEU A 167 -7.43 6.69 4.53
N LEU A 168 -7.31 7.24 5.73
CA LEU A 168 -8.16 6.89 6.86
C LEU A 168 -9.49 7.64 6.78
N PRO A 169 -10.60 7.03 7.25
CA PRO A 169 -11.91 7.68 7.28
C PRO A 169 -12.08 8.67 8.45
N PHE A 170 -10.99 9.05 9.11
CA PHE A 170 -10.91 10.00 10.22
C PHE A 170 -9.58 10.75 10.14
N LYS A 171 -9.48 11.89 10.82
CA LYS A 171 -8.28 12.72 10.85
C LYS A 171 -7.41 12.33 12.04
N VAL A 172 -6.10 12.17 11.82
CA VAL A 172 -5.09 12.01 12.86
C VAL A 172 -4.25 13.28 12.90
N SER A 173 -4.35 14.06 13.97
CA SER A 173 -3.67 15.35 14.12
C SER A 173 -2.43 15.27 15.02
N GLU A 174 -2.26 14.18 15.78
CA GLU A 174 -1.15 13.98 16.71
C GLU A 174 -0.54 12.59 16.51
N LEU A 175 0.77 12.53 16.30
CA LEU A 175 1.50 11.29 16.02
C LEU A 175 2.26 10.74 17.23
N GLY A 176 2.22 11.42 18.40
CA GLY A 176 2.86 10.96 19.64
C GLY A 176 4.38 10.78 19.52
N ASP A 177 5.05 11.61 18.72
CA ASP A 177 6.49 11.53 18.41
C ASP A 177 6.96 10.21 17.76
N PHE A 178 6.04 9.41 17.22
CA PHE A 178 6.40 8.24 16.42
C PHE A 178 7.01 8.68 15.09
N LYS A 179 8.13 8.05 14.72
CA LYS A 179 8.93 8.44 13.55
C LYS A 179 8.49 7.74 12.27
N ASN A 180 7.99 6.51 12.38
CA ASN A 180 7.61 5.69 11.27
C ASN A 180 6.10 5.58 11.19
N VAL A 181 5.54 5.93 10.03
CA VAL A 181 4.11 5.78 9.72
C VAL A 181 3.99 4.87 8.51
N ARG A 182 3.17 3.83 8.62
CA ARG A 182 2.94 2.90 7.52
C ARG A 182 1.48 2.48 7.41
N THR A 183 0.96 2.50 6.20
CA THR A 183 -0.34 1.93 5.88
C THR A 183 -0.27 0.39 5.97
N LEU A 184 -1.09 -0.20 6.82
CA LEU A 184 -1.25 -1.66 6.93
C LEU A 184 -2.34 -2.15 5.96
N ALA A 185 -3.44 -1.38 5.87
CA ALA A 185 -4.52 -1.63 4.92
C ALA A 185 -5.08 -0.27 4.46
N PRO A 186 -5.04 0.05 3.16
CA PRO A 186 -5.59 1.30 2.63
C PRO A 186 -7.04 1.48 3.02
N GLY A 187 -7.38 2.64 3.60
CA GLY A 187 -8.73 2.91 4.14
C GLY A 187 -9.11 2.13 5.40
N GLY A 188 -8.25 1.22 5.87
CA GLY A 188 -8.53 0.34 6.99
C GLY A 188 -7.66 0.56 8.22
N ALA A 189 -6.34 0.58 8.07
CA ALA A 189 -5.43 0.70 9.21
C ALA A 189 -4.08 1.30 8.85
N VAL A 190 -3.49 2.01 9.84
CA VAL A 190 -2.12 2.54 9.82
C VAL A 190 -1.40 2.17 11.12
N ILE A 191 -0.09 1.95 11.04
CA ILE A 191 0.79 1.80 12.20
C ILE A 191 1.70 3.03 12.32
N LEU A 192 1.88 3.47 13.56
CA LEU A 192 2.85 4.47 13.99
C LEU A 192 3.84 3.75 14.90
N ALA A 193 5.14 3.80 14.64
CA ALA A 193 6.11 2.98 15.36
C ALA A 193 7.46 3.68 15.57
N ASP A 194 8.18 3.28 16.62
CA ASP A 194 9.59 3.61 16.80
C ASP A 194 10.51 2.64 16.02
N GLY A 195 10.10 1.39 15.86
CA GLY A 195 10.73 0.42 14.97
C GLY A 195 10.40 0.66 13.50
N ASP A 196 11.13 0.02 12.61
CA ASP A 196 10.95 0.10 11.15
C ASP A 196 10.75 -1.29 10.51
N GLU A 197 10.62 -1.33 9.19
CA GLU A 197 10.41 -2.57 8.44
C GLU A 197 11.59 -3.54 8.51
N THR A 198 12.81 -3.04 8.75
CA THR A 198 14.03 -3.86 8.76
C THR A 198 14.24 -4.52 10.13
N THR A 199 13.92 -3.80 11.20
CA THR A 199 14.03 -4.27 12.58
C THR A 199 12.76 -4.95 13.09
N GLY A 200 11.64 -4.76 12.39
CA GLY A 200 10.30 -5.13 12.82
C GLY A 200 9.71 -4.09 13.77
N PHE A 201 8.37 -4.06 13.84
CA PHE A 201 7.67 -3.10 14.69
C PHE A 201 7.55 -3.59 16.15
N GLU A 202 7.49 -4.89 16.37
CA GLU A 202 7.19 -5.51 17.67
C GLU A 202 8.23 -5.32 18.79
N PRO A 203 9.55 -5.17 18.51
CA PRO A 203 10.55 -4.96 19.58
C PRO A 203 10.49 -3.56 20.22
N ALA A 204 9.73 -2.63 19.64
CA ALA A 204 9.64 -1.23 20.06
C ALA A 204 8.18 -0.79 20.26
N PRO A 205 7.92 0.34 20.94
CA PRO A 205 6.58 0.90 21.07
C PRO A 205 5.95 1.20 19.70
N PHE A 206 4.68 0.84 19.52
CA PHE A 206 3.90 1.17 18.33
C PHE A 206 2.41 1.39 18.66
N VAL A 207 1.72 2.08 17.75
CA VAL A 207 0.27 2.26 17.77
C VAL A 207 -0.31 1.84 16.43
N VAL A 208 -1.31 0.99 16.45
CA VAL A 208 -2.14 0.69 15.28
C VAL A 208 -3.47 1.42 15.41
N ILE A 209 -3.83 2.19 14.38
CA ILE A 209 -5.10 2.89 14.28
C ILE A 209 -5.87 2.27 13.12
N GLY A 210 -7.08 1.84 13.35
CA GLY A 210 -7.86 1.18 12.32
C GLY A 210 -9.36 1.22 12.57
N VAL A 211 -10.11 0.65 11.63
CA VAL A 211 -11.56 0.57 11.66
C VAL A 211 -11.98 -0.88 11.68
N MET A 212 -12.88 -1.22 12.61
CA MET A 212 -13.58 -2.50 12.63
C MET A 212 -14.93 -2.33 11.93
N ALA A 213 -15.24 -3.22 10.99
CA ALA A 213 -16.52 -3.21 10.27
C ALA A 213 -17.74 -3.56 11.16
N SER A 214 -17.48 -4.02 12.40
CA SER A 214 -18.49 -4.40 13.37
C SER A 214 -18.57 -3.40 14.52
N ALA A 215 -19.76 -3.26 15.07
CA ALA A 215 -20.04 -2.53 16.30
C ALA A 215 -21.00 -3.35 17.17
N PRO A 216 -21.00 -3.18 18.51
CA PRO A 216 -21.98 -3.85 19.36
C PRO A 216 -23.39 -3.33 19.04
N ALA A 217 -24.34 -4.26 18.94
CA ALA A 217 -25.72 -3.94 18.60
C ALA A 217 -26.40 -3.06 19.66
N GLN A 218 -26.04 -3.27 20.92
CA GLN A 218 -26.60 -2.54 22.06
C GLN A 218 -25.47 -1.96 22.94
N PRO A 219 -25.72 -0.82 23.62
CA PRO A 219 -24.74 -0.22 24.54
C PRO A 219 -24.24 -1.17 25.64
N GLU A 220 -25.11 -2.07 26.10
CA GLU A 220 -24.81 -3.04 27.15
C GLU A 220 -23.80 -4.10 26.72
N ASP A 221 -23.70 -4.35 25.41
CA ASP A 221 -22.74 -5.31 24.84
C ASP A 221 -21.32 -4.75 24.67
N ARG A 222 -21.11 -3.47 24.88
CA ARG A 222 -19.83 -2.80 24.61
C ARG A 222 -18.66 -3.36 25.43
N SER A 223 -18.89 -3.70 26.71
CA SER A 223 -17.86 -4.32 27.55
C SER A 223 -17.40 -5.65 26.98
N ARG A 224 -18.35 -6.54 26.74
CA ARG A 224 -18.05 -7.86 26.17
C ARG A 224 -17.40 -7.76 24.79
N PHE A 225 -17.87 -6.84 23.95
CA PHE A 225 -17.30 -6.58 22.63
C PHE A 225 -15.85 -6.09 22.75
N ALA A 226 -15.56 -5.17 23.68
CA ALA A 226 -14.22 -4.63 23.91
C ALA A 226 -13.24 -5.72 24.39
N GLU A 227 -13.66 -6.59 25.30
CA GLU A 227 -12.85 -7.71 25.77
C GLU A 227 -12.58 -8.74 24.68
N GLN A 228 -13.60 -9.11 23.90
CA GLN A 228 -13.42 -10.02 22.77
C GLN A 228 -12.49 -9.44 21.69
N ALA A 229 -12.63 -8.15 21.38
CA ALA A 229 -11.74 -7.47 20.46
C ALA A 229 -10.29 -7.46 20.98
N ALA A 230 -10.09 -7.19 22.27
CA ALA A 230 -8.76 -7.15 22.88
C ALA A 230 -8.06 -8.50 22.84
N THR A 231 -8.78 -9.58 23.10
CA THR A 231 -8.22 -10.94 23.07
C THR A 231 -7.95 -11.49 21.66
N SER A 232 -8.43 -10.81 20.62
CA SER A 232 -8.22 -11.15 19.22
C SER A 232 -7.15 -10.31 18.51
N ILE A 233 -6.31 -9.58 19.26
CA ILE A 233 -5.22 -8.77 18.67
C ILE A 233 -4.18 -9.70 18.04
N PRO A 234 -3.90 -9.59 16.73
CA PRO A 234 -2.90 -10.41 16.08
C PRO A 234 -1.50 -10.25 16.70
N GLY A 235 -0.75 -11.36 16.82
CA GLY A 235 0.60 -11.35 17.38
C GLY A 235 0.66 -11.33 18.90
N VAL A 236 -0.45 -11.09 19.59
CA VAL A 236 -0.53 -11.08 21.06
C VAL A 236 -0.90 -12.46 21.58
N ARG A 237 -0.08 -13.01 22.49
CA ARG A 237 -0.23 -14.34 23.08
C ARG A 237 -0.16 -14.29 24.62
N ASN A 238 -0.64 -15.34 25.28
CA ASN A 238 -0.58 -15.49 26.74
C ASN A 238 -1.13 -14.26 27.48
N TRP A 239 -2.20 -13.71 26.94
CA TRP A 239 -2.78 -12.47 27.42
C TRP A 239 -3.54 -12.63 28.74
N ARG A 240 -3.54 -11.59 29.53
CA ARG A 240 -4.36 -11.41 30.72
C ARG A 240 -4.90 -9.97 30.72
N ILE A 241 -6.22 -9.81 30.72
CA ILE A 241 -6.86 -8.50 30.89
C ILE A 241 -6.58 -8.02 32.31
N THR A 242 -6.02 -6.83 32.44
CA THR A 242 -5.73 -6.18 33.72
C THR A 242 -6.73 -5.06 34.04
N MET A 243 -7.38 -4.51 33.01
CA MET A 243 -8.38 -3.46 33.14
C MET A 243 -9.30 -3.46 31.91
N SER A 244 -10.59 -3.23 32.11
CA SER A 244 -11.55 -2.97 31.02
C SER A 244 -12.63 -2.03 31.55
N GLU A 245 -12.67 -0.78 31.05
CA GLU A 245 -13.57 0.25 31.60
C GLU A 245 -14.10 1.17 30.50
N PRO A 246 -15.29 1.76 30.69
CA PRO A 246 -15.83 2.74 29.77
C PRO A 246 -15.00 4.02 29.80
N VAL A 247 -14.82 4.65 28.63
CA VAL A 247 -14.10 5.90 28.43
C VAL A 247 -14.83 6.77 27.41
N ARG A 248 -14.52 8.07 27.39
CA ARG A 248 -14.92 8.95 26.29
C ARG A 248 -13.71 9.30 25.44
N ILE A 249 -13.86 9.16 24.12
CA ILE A 249 -12.84 9.51 23.13
C ILE A 249 -13.49 10.52 22.20
N ASP A 250 -12.94 11.74 22.15
CA ASP A 250 -13.52 12.84 21.38
C ASP A 250 -15.04 13.01 21.66
N GLY A 251 -15.39 13.04 22.96
CA GLY A 251 -16.78 13.15 23.43
C GLY A 251 -17.68 11.93 23.19
N THR A 252 -17.24 10.97 22.41
CA THR A 252 -18.01 9.77 22.04
C THR A 252 -17.74 8.61 23.01
N ALA A 253 -18.75 7.78 23.24
CA ALA A 253 -18.63 6.62 24.11
C ALA A 253 -17.60 5.62 23.55
N GLY A 254 -16.73 5.13 24.42
CA GLY A 254 -15.68 4.17 24.09
C GLY A 254 -15.41 3.21 25.23
N TYR A 255 -14.40 2.38 25.02
CA TYR A 255 -13.86 1.44 26.02
C TYR A 255 -12.34 1.43 25.96
N GLU A 256 -11.69 1.41 27.12
CA GLU A 256 -10.27 1.16 27.29
C GLU A 256 -10.08 -0.23 27.89
N THR A 257 -9.32 -1.07 27.24
CA THR A 257 -8.96 -2.41 27.73
C THR A 257 -7.44 -2.53 27.75
N ARG A 258 -6.86 -2.93 28.89
CA ARG A 258 -5.42 -3.19 29.02
C ARG A 258 -5.15 -4.66 29.25
N LEU A 259 -4.05 -5.13 28.65
CA LEU A 259 -3.58 -6.50 28.77
C LEU A 259 -2.10 -6.53 29.12
N GLU A 260 -1.72 -7.50 29.92
CA GLU A 260 -0.36 -8.05 29.95
C GLU A 260 -0.30 -9.27 29.05
N ALA A 261 0.73 -9.36 28.23
CA ALA A 261 0.83 -10.40 27.21
C ALA A 261 2.28 -10.68 26.81
N THR A 262 2.46 -11.57 25.85
CA THR A 262 3.72 -11.76 25.13
C THR A 262 3.50 -11.52 23.64
N SER A 263 4.52 -10.99 22.94
CA SER A 263 4.49 -10.71 21.50
C SER A 263 5.81 -11.10 20.83
N GLY A 264 5.81 -11.16 19.50
CA GLY A 264 6.98 -11.46 18.70
C GLY A 264 7.44 -12.92 18.75
N LYS A 265 8.49 -13.23 18.01
CA LYS A 265 9.07 -14.57 17.93
C LYS A 265 9.67 -15.01 19.28
N ASP A 266 10.25 -14.06 20.02
CA ASP A 266 10.97 -14.29 21.25
C ASP A 266 10.07 -14.29 22.51
N ASN A 267 8.73 -14.18 22.33
CA ASN A 267 7.76 -14.07 23.42
C ASN A 267 8.08 -12.90 24.38
N THR A 268 8.48 -11.75 23.84
CA THR A 268 8.78 -10.55 24.62
C THR A 268 7.57 -10.15 25.47
N PRO A 269 7.74 -9.94 26.79
CA PRO A 269 6.68 -9.43 27.64
C PRO A 269 6.26 -8.01 27.22
N VAL A 270 4.99 -7.85 26.92
CA VAL A 270 4.42 -6.56 26.49
C VAL A 270 3.24 -6.15 27.36
N THR A 271 3.00 -4.86 27.43
CA THR A 271 1.74 -4.29 27.87
C THR A 271 1.04 -3.69 26.66
N VAL A 272 -0.24 -4.01 26.52
CA VAL A 272 -1.08 -3.57 25.41
C VAL A 272 -2.27 -2.80 25.94
N VAL A 273 -2.63 -1.71 25.29
CA VAL A 273 -3.88 -1.00 25.48
C VAL A 273 -4.67 -1.00 24.20
N GLN A 274 -5.96 -1.24 24.32
CA GLN A 274 -6.93 -1.06 23.25
C GLN A 274 -7.92 0.01 23.64
N TRP A 275 -8.16 0.95 22.74
CA TRP A 275 -9.30 1.86 22.79
C TRP A 275 -10.26 1.57 21.64
N LEU A 276 -11.54 1.50 21.97
CA LEU A 276 -12.63 1.45 20.99
C LEU A 276 -13.47 2.72 21.12
N ARG A 277 -13.79 3.37 20.01
CA ARG A 277 -14.74 4.49 19.94
C ARG A 277 -15.95 4.02 19.13
N PHE A 278 -17.12 4.04 19.80
CA PHE A 278 -18.40 3.69 19.19
C PHE A 278 -19.12 4.98 18.76
N GLY A 279 -19.85 4.98 17.70
CA GLY A 279 -20.60 6.20 17.31
C GLY A 279 -20.88 6.32 15.82
N GLY A 280 -20.68 5.21 15.08
CA GLY A 280 -20.93 5.13 13.66
C GLY A 280 -21.26 3.70 13.23
N PRO A 281 -21.36 3.45 11.93
CA PRO A 281 -21.57 2.11 11.38
C PRO A 281 -20.35 1.19 11.59
N SER A 282 -19.22 1.77 11.94
CA SER A 282 -17.96 1.08 12.24
C SER A 282 -17.40 1.56 13.58
N THR A 283 -16.54 0.75 14.18
CA THR A 283 -15.86 1.06 15.43
C THR A 283 -14.43 1.46 15.14
N LEU A 284 -14.02 2.67 15.56
CA LEU A 284 -12.61 3.05 15.56
C LEU A 284 -11.88 2.23 16.61
N ARG A 285 -10.76 1.64 16.24
CA ARG A 285 -9.89 0.87 17.11
C ARG A 285 -8.49 1.45 17.14
N VAL A 286 -7.99 1.74 18.31
CA VAL A 286 -6.61 2.17 18.56
C VAL A 286 -5.94 1.15 19.47
N ILE A 287 -4.82 0.59 19.06
CA ILE A 287 -4.07 -0.42 19.81
C ILE A 287 -2.66 0.14 20.04
N GLY A 288 -2.27 0.40 21.29
CA GLY A 288 -0.89 0.70 21.67
C GLY A 288 -0.23 -0.52 22.29
N SER A 289 0.99 -0.85 21.86
CA SER A 289 1.80 -1.93 22.40
C SER A 289 3.21 -1.45 22.69
N ALA A 290 3.76 -1.85 23.83
CA ALA A 290 5.14 -1.59 24.18
C ALA A 290 5.71 -2.72 25.03
N PRO A 291 7.03 -2.99 24.96
CA PRO A 291 7.73 -3.78 25.94
C PRO A 291 7.41 -3.29 27.37
N ARG A 292 7.28 -4.22 28.29
CA ARG A 292 6.80 -3.89 29.64
C ARG A 292 7.68 -2.84 30.36
N ASP A 293 8.97 -2.89 30.16
CA ASP A 293 9.95 -1.95 30.69
C ASP A 293 9.86 -0.55 30.06
N GLN A 294 9.32 -0.43 28.84
CA GLN A 294 9.12 0.83 28.13
C GLN A 294 7.71 1.40 28.28
N TRP A 295 6.80 0.67 28.93
CA TRP A 295 5.39 1.06 29.04
C TRP A 295 5.17 2.45 29.64
N ALA A 296 5.90 2.80 30.70
CA ALA A 296 5.72 4.07 31.40
C ALA A 296 6.01 5.30 30.50
N SER A 297 6.96 5.17 29.58
CA SER A 297 7.30 6.22 28.61
C SER A 297 6.42 6.19 27.37
N ALA A 298 5.96 5.01 26.93
CA ALA A 298 5.16 4.83 25.74
C ALA A 298 3.69 5.22 25.93
N PHE A 299 3.11 4.90 27.08
CA PHE A 299 1.67 5.09 27.32
C PHE A 299 1.17 6.55 27.16
N PRO A 300 1.88 7.60 27.66
CA PRO A 300 1.50 8.99 27.39
C PRO A 300 1.45 9.32 25.88
N ARG A 301 2.37 8.77 25.09
CA ARG A 301 2.43 8.94 23.63
C ARG A 301 1.23 8.27 22.95
N PHE A 302 0.87 7.06 23.38
CA PHE A 302 -0.34 6.37 22.88
C PHE A 302 -1.60 7.18 23.14
N ARG A 303 -1.70 7.80 24.33
CA ARG A 303 -2.82 8.67 24.66
C ARG A 303 -2.86 9.93 23.79
N ALA A 304 -1.71 10.55 23.54
CA ALA A 304 -1.62 11.71 22.66
C ALA A 304 -2.15 11.38 21.25
N VAL A 305 -1.74 10.23 20.67
CA VAL A 305 -2.27 9.74 19.39
C VAL A 305 -3.78 9.54 19.46
N ARG A 306 -4.30 8.82 20.48
CA ARG A 306 -5.74 8.59 20.65
C ARG A 306 -6.53 9.91 20.72
N ASP A 307 -6.04 10.86 21.49
CA ASP A 307 -6.70 12.16 21.73
C ASP A 307 -6.62 13.08 20.50
N GLY A 308 -5.69 12.84 19.57
CA GLY A 308 -5.55 13.53 18.28
C GLY A 308 -6.41 12.94 17.15
N ILE A 309 -7.33 12.00 17.41
CA ILE A 309 -8.19 11.39 16.38
C ILE A 309 -9.58 12.03 16.43
N HIS A 310 -9.98 12.64 15.29
CA HIS A 310 -11.24 13.37 15.14
C HIS A 310 -12.11 12.86 14.02
#